data_2d51df9e69b097d577eac365103dee2c
#
_entry.id   2d51df9e69b097d577eac365103dee2c
#
_cell.length_a   1.000
_cell.length_b   1.000
_cell.length_c   1.000
_cell.angle_alpha   90.00
_cell.angle_beta   90.00
_cell.angle_gamma   90.00
#
_symmetry.space_group_name_H-M   'P 1'
#
loop_
_entity.id
_entity.type
_entity.pdbx_description
1 polymer ?
#
loop_
_entity_poly.entity_id
_entity_poly.type
_entity_poly.pdbx_seq_one_letter_code
_entity_poly.pdbx_strand_id
1 'polypeptide(L)'
;MDTADRTEAKPAPKRPDRVKPGQHVIISLRRMIAQGRFAPGERIGEIATAETLGVSRMPVRTALRALEAEGLVEKLGARGYAARSMTSAEVEGAIEVRGVLEGLAARRLAARGLSAAEDMRFCECLARGEAIFARGTLAQGDVDAFHDYNRAFHALLVAASGNPSIAEAIARNDHLPFASSSALALESDPASEFAHLHSAHRDHVDVMDAIRRRDEERAERAMRVHARAALGSERLFRRLVPQG
;
A
#
# COMPACT_ATOMS: atom_id res chain seq x y z
N MET A 1 -53.32 -7.47 36.63
CA MET A 1 -52.28 -8.44 36.10
C MET A 1 -51.90 -7.93 34.74
N ASP A 2 -50.92 -7.06 34.71
CA ASP A 2 -50.53 -6.26 33.54
C ASP A 2 -49.21 -6.79 33.04
N THR A 3 -49.23 -7.45 31.87
CA THR A 3 -48.05 -7.99 31.24
C THR A 3 -47.53 -7.01 30.19
N ALA A 4 -46.53 -6.21 30.58
CA ALA A 4 -45.82 -5.30 29.68
C ALA A 4 -45.06 -6.05 28.61
N ASP A 5 -45.48 -5.89 27.37
CA ASP A 5 -44.83 -6.29 26.14
C ASP A 5 -43.50 -5.48 25.96
N ARG A 6 -42.37 -6.13 26.16
CA ARG A 6 -41.05 -5.57 25.85
C ARG A 6 -40.71 -5.86 24.40
N THR A 7 -41.03 -4.93 23.53
CA THR A 7 -40.57 -4.94 22.14
C THR A 7 -39.05 -4.75 22.13
N GLU A 8 -38.29 -5.80 21.83
CA GLU A 8 -36.83 -5.74 21.59
C GLU A 8 -36.55 -4.90 20.36
N ALA A 9 -35.87 -3.77 20.54
CA ALA A 9 -35.42 -2.91 19.48
C ALA A 9 -34.29 -3.60 18.68
N LYS A 10 -34.55 -3.86 17.38
CA LYS A 10 -33.61 -4.40 16.42
C LYS A 10 -32.38 -3.50 16.31
N PRO A 11 -31.15 -4.00 16.44
CA PRO A 11 -29.95 -3.17 16.35
C PRO A 11 -29.86 -2.51 14.96
N ALA A 12 -29.62 -1.20 14.95
CA ALA A 12 -29.43 -0.42 13.74
C ALA A 12 -28.24 -0.93 12.93
N PRO A 13 -28.31 -0.94 11.58
CA PRO A 13 -27.21 -1.38 10.74
C PRO A 13 -25.97 -0.52 11.00
N LYS A 14 -24.82 -1.16 11.25
CA LYS A 14 -23.53 -0.49 11.38
C LYS A 14 -23.28 0.31 10.10
N ARG A 15 -23.09 1.62 10.24
CA ARG A 15 -22.68 2.50 9.14
C ARG A 15 -21.33 1.97 8.60
N PRO A 16 -21.15 1.89 7.25
CA PRO A 16 -19.87 1.50 6.69
C PRO A 16 -18.79 2.43 7.22
N ASP A 17 -17.63 1.86 7.58
CA ASP A 17 -16.48 2.60 8.11
C ASP A 17 -16.15 3.75 7.16
N ARG A 18 -16.26 4.97 7.68
CA ARG A 18 -15.88 6.19 6.96
C ARG A 18 -14.38 6.09 6.66
N VAL A 19 -14.02 6.00 5.39
CA VAL A 19 -12.64 6.19 4.91
C VAL A 19 -12.03 7.37 5.67
N LYS A 20 -10.91 7.14 6.34
CA LYS A 20 -10.24 8.19 7.13
C LYS A 20 -9.85 9.32 6.17
N PRO A 21 -10.35 10.55 6.33
CA PRO A 21 -10.17 11.64 5.35
C PRO A 21 -8.71 11.90 4.96
N GLY A 22 -7.74 11.58 5.85
CA GLY A 22 -6.32 11.75 5.59
C GLY A 22 -5.73 10.75 4.59
N GLN A 23 -6.21 9.51 4.55
CA GLN A 23 -5.64 8.47 3.69
C GLN A 23 -6.00 8.69 2.22
N HIS A 24 -7.24 9.07 1.94
CA HIS A 24 -7.66 9.44 0.59
C HIS A 24 -6.80 10.57 0.00
N VAL A 25 -6.43 11.56 0.82
CA VAL A 25 -5.58 12.68 0.39
C VAL A 25 -4.15 12.21 0.08
N ILE A 26 -3.59 11.29 0.89
CA ILE A 26 -2.26 10.70 0.62
C ILE A 26 -2.27 9.98 -0.73
N ILE A 27 -3.26 9.12 -0.98
CA ILE A 27 -3.38 8.36 -2.23
C ILE A 27 -3.57 9.30 -3.43
N SER A 28 -4.43 10.30 -3.29
CA SER A 28 -4.68 11.28 -4.36
C SER A 28 -3.44 12.10 -4.69
N LEU A 29 -2.70 12.57 -3.68
CA LEU A 29 -1.44 13.29 -3.88
C LEU A 29 -0.35 12.41 -4.49
N ARG A 30 -0.21 11.16 -4.03
CA ARG A 30 0.72 10.19 -4.62
C ARG A 30 0.40 9.96 -6.09
N ARG A 31 -0.88 9.80 -6.43
CA ARG A 31 -1.36 9.69 -7.83
C ARG A 31 -1.01 10.93 -8.65
N MET A 32 -1.21 12.14 -8.12
CA MET A 32 -0.88 13.38 -8.80
C MET A 32 0.63 13.50 -9.09
N ILE A 33 1.48 13.13 -8.12
CA ILE A 33 2.95 13.10 -8.29
C ILE A 33 3.33 12.05 -9.33
N ALA A 34 2.82 10.84 -9.22
CA ALA A 34 3.06 9.75 -10.14
C ALA A 34 2.61 10.06 -11.59
N GLN A 35 1.55 10.84 -11.74
CA GLN A 35 1.07 11.32 -13.04
C GLN A 35 1.86 12.51 -13.61
N GLY A 36 2.90 12.98 -12.91
CA GLY A 36 3.71 14.13 -13.34
C GLY A 36 2.94 15.47 -13.31
N ARG A 37 1.92 15.56 -12.43
CA ARG A 37 1.19 16.82 -12.24
C ARG A 37 2.04 17.91 -11.59
N PHE A 38 3.12 17.51 -10.97
CA PHE A 38 4.15 18.39 -10.42
C PHE A 38 5.47 18.03 -11.11
N ALA A 39 6.13 19.03 -11.68
CA ALA A 39 7.47 18.86 -12.24
C ALA A 39 8.47 18.53 -11.12
N PRO A 40 9.58 17.82 -11.41
CA PRO A 40 10.65 17.60 -10.44
C PRO A 40 11.15 18.92 -9.85
N GLY A 41 11.17 19.03 -8.52
CA GLY A 41 11.52 20.27 -7.81
C GLY A 41 10.39 21.31 -7.73
N GLU A 42 9.25 21.06 -8.37
CA GLU A 42 8.11 21.97 -8.32
C GLU A 42 7.49 21.98 -6.92
N ARG A 43 7.23 23.20 -6.43
CA ARG A 43 6.60 23.39 -5.13
C ARG A 43 5.14 22.96 -5.12
N ILE A 44 4.77 22.11 -4.18
CA ILE A 44 3.40 21.67 -3.95
C ILE A 44 2.71 22.66 -3.00
N GLY A 45 1.80 23.46 -3.55
CA GLY A 45 1.04 24.46 -2.79
C GLY A 45 -0.08 23.83 -1.97
N GLU A 46 -0.02 23.89 -0.64
CA GLU A 46 -1.05 23.33 0.26
C GLU A 46 -2.46 23.86 -0.05
N ILE A 47 -2.59 25.16 -0.39
CA ILE A 47 -3.90 25.80 -0.65
C ILE A 47 -4.48 25.27 -1.97
N ALA A 48 -3.73 25.38 -3.06
CA ALA A 48 -4.19 24.94 -4.38
C ALA A 48 -4.51 23.43 -4.40
N THR A 49 -3.69 22.62 -3.69
CA THR A 49 -3.94 21.18 -3.56
C THR A 49 -5.21 20.90 -2.76
N ALA A 50 -5.44 21.63 -1.68
CA ALA A 50 -6.64 21.50 -0.86
C ALA A 50 -7.92 21.82 -1.66
N GLU A 51 -7.88 22.90 -2.44
CA GLU A 51 -8.96 23.30 -3.37
C GLU A 51 -9.21 22.22 -4.43
N THR A 52 -8.14 21.72 -5.07
CA THR A 52 -8.24 20.67 -6.11
C THR A 52 -8.86 19.38 -5.57
N LEU A 53 -8.53 19.01 -4.32
CA LEU A 53 -9.03 17.78 -3.68
C LEU A 53 -10.33 17.96 -2.89
N GLY A 54 -10.87 19.19 -2.81
CA GLY A 54 -12.10 19.48 -2.07
C GLY A 54 -11.98 19.24 -0.56
N VAL A 55 -10.78 19.46 0.03
CA VAL A 55 -10.50 19.20 1.45
C VAL A 55 -9.93 20.47 2.12
N SER A 56 -9.83 20.47 3.45
CA SER A 56 -9.11 21.53 4.17
C SER A 56 -7.59 21.36 4.06
N ARG A 57 -6.82 22.38 4.46
CA ARG A 57 -5.34 22.36 4.39
C ARG A 57 -4.67 21.33 5.30
N MET A 58 -5.28 21.05 6.45
CA MET A 58 -4.68 20.13 7.44
C MET A 58 -4.45 18.71 6.92
N PRO A 59 -5.42 18.00 6.29
CA PRO A 59 -5.18 16.70 5.68
C PRO A 59 -4.14 16.73 4.56
N VAL A 60 -4.04 17.83 3.77
CA VAL A 60 -2.99 17.99 2.75
C VAL A 60 -1.60 18.05 3.40
N ARG A 61 -1.44 18.85 4.46
CA ARG A 61 -0.18 18.93 5.21
C ARG A 61 0.23 17.59 5.83
N THR A 62 -0.75 16.86 6.37
CA THR A 62 -0.52 15.50 6.91
C THR A 62 -0.08 14.54 5.81
N ALA A 63 -0.72 14.60 4.64
CA ALA A 63 -0.36 13.79 3.48
C ALA A 63 1.05 14.12 2.96
N LEU A 64 1.42 15.40 2.88
CA LEU A 64 2.76 15.80 2.44
C LEU A 64 3.85 15.32 3.39
N ARG A 65 3.61 15.28 4.72
CA ARG A 65 4.54 14.68 5.68
C ARG A 65 4.68 13.17 5.50
N ALA A 66 3.57 12.47 5.20
CA ALA A 66 3.62 11.04 4.91
C ALA A 66 4.41 10.77 3.62
N LEU A 67 4.19 11.55 2.58
CA LEU A 67 4.89 11.44 1.30
C LEU A 67 6.38 11.86 1.39
N GLU A 68 6.75 12.75 2.32
CA GLU A 68 8.15 13.05 2.66
C GLU A 68 8.83 11.82 3.25
N ALA A 69 8.17 11.14 4.19
CA ALA A 69 8.68 9.90 4.76
C ALA A 69 8.81 8.77 3.71
N GLU A 70 7.99 8.80 2.65
CA GLU A 70 8.06 7.90 1.50
C GLU A 70 9.05 8.39 0.41
N GLY A 71 9.77 9.48 0.62
CA GLY A 71 10.73 10.03 -0.35
C GLY A 71 10.14 10.58 -1.64
N LEU A 72 8.83 10.76 -1.73
CA LEU A 72 8.14 11.29 -2.92
C LEU A 72 8.15 12.81 -3.00
N VAL A 73 8.27 13.46 -1.87
CA VAL A 73 8.42 14.92 -1.75
C VAL A 73 9.58 15.26 -0.84
N GLU A 74 10.15 16.43 -1.02
CA GLU A 74 11.21 16.98 -0.17
C GLU A 74 10.76 18.27 0.48
N LYS A 75 11.24 18.51 1.72
CA LYS A 75 10.92 19.71 2.47
C LYS A 75 11.82 20.88 2.06
N LEU A 76 11.21 21.98 1.65
CA LEU A 76 11.89 23.23 1.29
C LEU A 76 12.03 24.18 2.49
N GLY A 77 12.27 23.68 3.70
CA GLY A 77 12.31 24.47 4.94
C GLY A 77 10.96 25.13 5.24
N ALA A 78 10.96 26.43 5.48
CA ALA A 78 9.73 27.20 5.74
C ALA A 78 8.83 27.36 4.50
N ARG A 79 9.34 27.06 3.28
CA ARG A 79 8.62 27.23 2.02
C ARG A 79 7.68 26.07 1.70
N GLY A 80 7.60 25.02 2.51
CA GLY A 80 6.72 23.88 2.31
C GLY A 80 7.42 22.68 1.69
N TYR A 81 6.80 22.03 0.71
CA TYR A 81 7.25 20.80 0.06
C TYR A 81 7.36 20.96 -1.45
N ALA A 82 8.26 20.20 -2.07
CA ALA A 82 8.38 20.07 -3.52
C ALA A 82 8.32 18.60 -3.93
N ALA A 83 7.90 18.34 -5.16
CA ALA A 83 8.01 17.00 -5.75
C ALA A 83 9.49 16.63 -5.92
N ARG A 84 9.90 15.45 -5.41
CA ARG A 84 11.28 15.00 -5.55
C ARG A 84 11.55 14.55 -6.98
N SER A 85 12.73 14.91 -7.49
CA SER A 85 13.25 14.29 -8.71
C SER A 85 13.71 12.86 -8.41
N MET A 86 13.33 11.92 -9.25
CA MET A 86 13.65 10.50 -9.08
C MET A 86 14.13 9.92 -10.40
N THR A 87 15.08 9.01 -10.34
CA THR A 87 15.52 8.23 -11.48
C THR A 87 14.85 6.86 -11.48
N SER A 88 14.67 6.24 -12.66
CA SER A 88 14.21 4.85 -12.76
C SER A 88 15.07 3.91 -11.94
N ALA A 89 16.39 4.10 -12.00
CA ALA A 89 17.36 3.26 -11.29
C ALA A 89 17.18 3.34 -9.76
N GLU A 90 16.87 4.52 -9.20
CA GLU A 90 16.58 4.66 -7.76
C GLU A 90 15.33 3.89 -7.37
N VAL A 91 14.26 3.99 -8.16
CA VAL A 91 12.99 3.31 -7.88
C VAL A 91 13.13 1.80 -8.05
N GLU A 92 13.75 1.34 -9.14
CA GLU A 92 14.02 -0.07 -9.39
C GLU A 92 14.88 -0.68 -8.28
N GLY A 93 15.96 -0.01 -7.90
CA GLY A 93 16.84 -0.45 -6.82
C GLY A 93 16.12 -0.53 -5.47
N ALA A 94 15.28 0.44 -5.15
CA ALA A 94 14.52 0.45 -3.90
C ALA A 94 13.51 -0.71 -3.83
N ILE A 95 12.81 -0.98 -4.94
CA ILE A 95 11.87 -2.11 -5.05
C ILE A 95 12.60 -3.44 -5.00
N GLU A 96 13.77 -3.55 -5.64
CA GLU A 96 14.58 -4.77 -5.59
C GLU A 96 15.05 -5.08 -4.16
N VAL A 97 15.56 -4.09 -3.44
CA VAL A 97 15.97 -4.24 -2.03
C VAL A 97 14.78 -4.68 -1.17
N ARG A 98 13.59 -4.05 -1.32
CA ARG A 98 12.39 -4.49 -0.63
C ARG A 98 12.06 -5.94 -0.94
N GLY A 99 12.07 -6.33 -2.21
CA GLY A 99 11.77 -7.70 -2.64
C GLY A 99 12.70 -8.73 -2.02
N VAL A 100 14.01 -8.41 -1.88
CA VAL A 100 14.98 -9.27 -1.21
C VAL A 100 14.67 -9.40 0.29
N LEU A 101 14.38 -8.30 0.97
CA LEU A 101 14.10 -8.28 2.41
C LEU A 101 12.79 -9.00 2.76
N GLU A 102 11.72 -8.73 2.02
CA GLU A 102 10.42 -9.39 2.21
C GLU A 102 10.46 -10.86 1.76
N GLY A 103 11.22 -11.17 0.70
CA GLY A 103 11.49 -12.54 0.28
C GLY A 103 12.22 -13.34 1.36
N LEU A 104 13.24 -12.75 1.99
CA LEU A 104 13.91 -13.37 3.14
C LEU A 104 12.94 -13.57 4.32
N ALA A 105 12.02 -12.63 4.57
CA ALA A 105 10.99 -12.79 5.60
C ALA A 105 10.08 -13.98 5.30
N ALA A 106 9.60 -14.12 4.05
CA ALA A 106 8.75 -15.22 3.60
C ALA A 106 9.47 -16.57 3.72
N ARG A 107 10.74 -16.65 3.27
CA ARG A 107 11.57 -17.84 3.40
C ARG A 107 11.72 -18.29 4.85
N ARG A 108 12.08 -17.37 5.75
CA ARG A 108 12.23 -17.64 7.18
C ARG A 108 10.94 -18.15 7.82
N LEU A 109 9.80 -17.55 7.42
CA LEU A 109 8.50 -17.97 7.91
C LEU A 109 8.14 -19.38 7.40
N ALA A 110 8.44 -19.70 6.14
CA ALA A 110 8.27 -21.04 5.57
C ALA A 110 9.16 -22.07 6.29
N ALA A 111 10.44 -21.75 6.52
CA ALA A 111 11.38 -22.61 7.24
C ALA A 111 10.91 -22.94 8.67
N ARG A 112 10.47 -21.92 9.41
CA ARG A 112 9.97 -22.05 10.78
C ARG A 112 8.59 -22.72 10.84
N GLY A 113 7.75 -22.43 9.85
CA GLY A 113 6.32 -22.76 9.83
C GLY A 113 5.49 -21.75 10.64
N LEU A 114 4.19 -21.75 10.37
CA LEU A 114 3.21 -20.91 11.04
C LEU A 114 2.72 -21.56 12.32
N SER A 115 2.54 -20.77 13.38
CA SER A 115 1.66 -21.16 14.48
C SER A 115 0.18 -21.02 14.05
N ALA A 116 -0.72 -21.72 14.73
CA ALA A 116 -2.16 -21.62 14.45
C ALA A 116 -2.68 -20.18 14.57
N ALA A 117 -2.18 -19.40 15.53
CA ALA A 117 -2.54 -18.01 15.71
C ALA A 117 -2.04 -17.10 14.57
N GLU A 118 -0.84 -17.35 14.05
CA GLU A 118 -0.31 -16.62 12.89
C GLU A 118 -1.09 -16.96 11.63
N ASP A 119 -1.37 -18.25 11.37
CA ASP A 119 -2.14 -18.65 10.20
C ASP A 119 -3.54 -18.04 10.22
N MET A 120 -4.21 -18.03 11.36
CA MET A 120 -5.51 -17.37 11.52
C MET A 120 -5.43 -15.87 11.17
N ARG A 121 -4.42 -15.14 11.65
CA ARG A 121 -4.23 -13.72 11.33
C ARG A 121 -3.98 -13.49 9.83
N PHE A 122 -3.24 -14.36 9.17
CA PHE A 122 -3.05 -14.29 7.72
C PHE A 122 -4.35 -14.61 6.98
N CYS A 123 -5.13 -15.62 7.41
CA CYS A 123 -6.45 -15.92 6.84
C CYS A 123 -7.39 -14.70 6.93
N GLU A 124 -7.48 -14.06 8.09
CA GLU A 124 -8.28 -12.85 8.27
C GLU A 124 -7.79 -11.70 7.37
N CYS A 125 -6.48 -11.54 7.24
CA CYS A 125 -5.89 -10.54 6.37
C CYS A 125 -6.25 -10.80 4.90
N LEU A 126 -6.05 -12.03 4.40
CA LEU A 126 -6.38 -12.40 3.02
C LEU A 126 -7.88 -12.32 2.72
N ALA A 127 -8.75 -12.69 3.67
CA ALA A 127 -10.20 -12.56 3.52
C ALA A 127 -10.63 -11.09 3.31
N ARG A 128 -9.95 -10.13 3.91
CA ARG A 128 -10.17 -8.70 3.64
C ARG A 128 -9.81 -8.33 2.21
N GLY A 129 -8.70 -8.87 1.68
CA GLY A 129 -8.31 -8.70 0.28
C GLY A 129 -9.35 -9.29 -0.67
N GLU A 130 -9.76 -10.53 -0.45
CA GLU A 130 -10.77 -11.22 -1.26
C GLU A 130 -12.11 -10.46 -1.32
N ALA A 131 -12.55 -9.90 -0.19
CA ALA A 131 -13.80 -9.16 -0.10
C ALA A 131 -13.82 -7.90 -1.01
N ILE A 132 -12.66 -7.28 -1.28
CA ILE A 132 -12.54 -6.12 -2.18
C ILE A 132 -12.88 -6.52 -3.62
N PHE A 133 -12.47 -7.72 -4.03
CA PHE A 133 -12.59 -8.19 -5.42
C PHE A 133 -13.85 -9.03 -5.69
N ALA A 134 -14.63 -9.38 -4.66
CA ALA A 134 -15.80 -10.26 -4.76
C ALA A 134 -16.86 -9.80 -5.78
N ARG A 135 -16.91 -8.49 -6.10
CA ARG A 135 -17.86 -7.92 -7.05
C ARG A 135 -17.38 -7.93 -8.51
N GLY A 136 -16.12 -8.28 -8.76
CA GLY A 136 -15.51 -8.20 -10.09
C GLY A 136 -15.22 -6.79 -10.62
N THR A 137 -15.49 -5.75 -9.81
CA THR A 137 -15.23 -4.34 -10.13
C THR A 137 -14.85 -3.58 -8.87
N LEU A 138 -14.10 -2.48 -9.01
CA LEU A 138 -13.78 -1.59 -7.89
C LEU A 138 -14.91 -0.57 -7.68
N ALA A 139 -15.33 -0.41 -6.42
CA ALA A 139 -16.20 0.66 -5.98
C ALA A 139 -15.41 1.80 -5.33
N GLN A 140 -16.09 2.89 -5.03
CA GLN A 140 -15.50 4.00 -4.30
C GLN A 140 -15.00 3.53 -2.91
N GLY A 141 -13.72 3.80 -2.62
CA GLY A 141 -13.05 3.42 -1.38
C GLY A 141 -12.33 2.06 -1.43
N ASP A 142 -12.53 1.23 -2.46
CA ASP A 142 -11.88 -0.08 -2.56
C ASP A 142 -10.35 0.03 -2.74
N VAL A 143 -9.88 1.05 -3.46
CA VAL A 143 -8.45 1.33 -3.59
C VAL A 143 -7.83 1.66 -2.23
N ASP A 144 -8.50 2.47 -1.42
CA ASP A 144 -8.05 2.82 -0.07
C ASP A 144 -8.06 1.57 0.84
N ALA A 145 -9.11 0.75 0.74
CA ALA A 145 -9.21 -0.51 1.47
C ALA A 145 -8.11 -1.49 1.06
N PHE A 146 -7.79 -1.55 -0.24
CA PHE A 146 -6.69 -2.37 -0.73
C PHE A 146 -5.33 -1.89 -0.19
N HIS A 147 -5.07 -0.59 -0.16
CA HIS A 147 -3.84 -0.04 0.43
C HIS A 147 -3.69 -0.42 1.91
N ASP A 148 -4.78 -0.37 2.69
CA ASP A 148 -4.75 -0.78 4.10
C ASP A 148 -4.51 -2.27 4.26
N TYR A 149 -5.18 -3.10 3.46
CA TYR A 149 -4.98 -4.54 3.40
C TYR A 149 -3.54 -4.90 3.02
N ASN A 150 -3.03 -4.33 1.93
CA ASN A 150 -1.69 -4.59 1.41
C ASN A 150 -0.62 -4.28 2.47
N ARG A 151 -0.69 -3.09 3.08
CA ARG A 151 0.22 -2.70 4.16
C ARG A 151 0.14 -3.65 5.36
N ALA A 152 -1.07 -4.09 5.73
CA ALA A 152 -1.26 -5.02 6.84
C ALA A 152 -0.64 -6.39 6.54
N PHE A 153 -0.77 -6.90 5.31
CA PHE A 153 -0.16 -8.16 4.88
C PHE A 153 1.37 -8.12 4.99
N HIS A 154 2.01 -7.11 4.41
CA HIS A 154 3.46 -6.96 4.46
C HIS A 154 3.99 -6.77 5.88
N ALA A 155 3.32 -5.96 6.70
CA ALA A 155 3.69 -5.77 8.10
C ALA A 155 3.58 -7.08 8.90
N LEU A 156 2.53 -7.87 8.66
CA LEU A 156 2.33 -9.16 9.29
C LEU A 156 3.42 -10.17 8.88
N LEU A 157 3.76 -10.22 7.59
CA LEU A 157 4.83 -11.09 7.05
C LEU A 157 6.18 -10.77 7.70
N VAL A 158 6.55 -9.50 7.72
CA VAL A 158 7.83 -9.04 8.30
C VAL A 158 7.89 -9.33 9.80
N ALA A 159 6.82 -9.03 10.54
CA ALA A 159 6.75 -9.29 11.98
C ALA A 159 6.84 -10.80 12.28
N ALA A 160 6.14 -11.64 11.52
CA ALA A 160 6.12 -13.08 11.68
C ALA A 160 7.45 -13.75 11.27
N SER A 161 8.32 -13.08 10.51
CA SER A 161 9.64 -13.62 10.14
C SER A 161 10.55 -13.90 11.33
N GLY A 162 10.27 -13.28 12.49
CA GLY A 162 11.07 -13.39 13.72
C GLY A 162 12.45 -12.76 13.62
N ASN A 163 12.69 -11.89 12.62
CA ASN A 163 13.95 -11.18 12.45
C ASN A 163 13.75 -9.65 12.47
N PRO A 164 14.00 -8.97 13.60
CA PRO A 164 13.80 -7.54 13.72
C PRO A 164 14.68 -6.72 12.76
N SER A 165 15.84 -7.23 12.36
CA SER A 165 16.72 -6.53 11.42
C SER A 165 16.12 -6.38 10.03
N ILE A 166 15.20 -7.28 9.63
CA ILE A 166 14.44 -7.14 8.38
C ILE A 166 13.53 -5.92 8.48
N ALA A 167 12.78 -5.78 9.58
CA ALA A 167 11.90 -4.63 9.80
C ALA A 167 12.66 -3.31 9.79
N GLU A 168 13.82 -3.25 10.46
CA GLU A 168 14.68 -2.06 10.47
C GLU A 168 15.25 -1.72 9.08
N ALA A 169 15.67 -2.73 8.32
CA ALA A 169 16.19 -2.54 6.98
C ALA A 169 15.09 -2.03 6.02
N ILE A 170 13.89 -2.59 6.09
CA ILE A 170 12.72 -2.13 5.32
C ILE A 170 12.38 -0.69 5.70
N ALA A 171 12.31 -0.36 6.99
CA ALA A 171 12.01 1.00 7.43
C ALA A 171 13.02 2.04 6.90
N ARG A 172 14.29 1.68 6.76
CA ARG A 172 15.31 2.54 6.12
C ARG A 172 15.10 2.64 4.60
N ASN A 173 14.70 1.55 3.95
CA ASN A 173 14.42 1.53 2.51
C ASN A 173 13.14 2.31 2.16
N ASP A 174 12.14 2.35 3.06
CA ASP A 174 10.86 3.04 2.85
C ASP A 174 10.99 4.56 2.65
N HIS A 175 12.15 5.15 2.99
CA HIS A 175 12.48 6.54 2.66
C HIS A 175 12.88 6.73 1.19
N LEU A 176 13.04 5.67 0.43
CA LEU A 176 13.30 5.74 -1.00
C LEU A 176 11.97 5.75 -1.78
N PRO A 177 11.93 6.45 -2.93
CA PRO A 177 10.70 6.56 -3.71
C PRO A 177 10.15 5.20 -4.13
N PHE A 178 8.85 5.00 -3.92
CA PHE A 178 8.13 3.76 -4.26
C PHE A 178 8.67 2.48 -3.60
N ALA A 179 9.57 2.59 -2.65
CA ALA A 179 10.11 1.45 -1.90
C ALA A 179 9.07 0.85 -0.95
N SER A 180 8.16 1.66 -0.41
CA SER A 180 7.13 1.21 0.51
C SER A 180 6.11 0.29 -0.17
N SER A 181 5.65 -0.74 0.54
CA SER A 181 4.55 -1.60 0.11
C SER A 181 3.23 -0.84 -0.11
N SER A 182 3.11 0.37 0.43
CA SER A 182 1.97 1.26 0.17
C SER A 182 2.09 2.07 -1.12
N ALA A 183 3.25 2.07 -1.78
CA ALA A 183 3.49 2.78 -3.03
C ALA A 183 3.09 1.91 -4.23
N LEU A 184 1.82 1.54 -4.32
CA LEU A 184 1.30 0.79 -5.47
C LEU A 184 1.26 1.66 -6.73
N ALA A 185 1.60 1.07 -7.86
CA ALA A 185 1.34 1.66 -9.15
C ALA A 185 -0.16 1.89 -9.32
N LEU A 186 -0.54 3.11 -9.68
CA LEU A 186 -1.93 3.49 -9.88
C LEU A 186 -2.18 3.55 -11.39
N GLU A 187 -3.10 2.72 -11.86
CA GLU A 187 -3.46 2.67 -13.27
C GLU A 187 -4.39 3.84 -13.66
N SER A 188 -4.43 4.13 -14.96
CA SER A 188 -5.17 5.28 -15.48
C SER A 188 -6.65 5.02 -15.70
N ASP A 189 -7.05 3.74 -15.81
CA ASP A 189 -8.43 3.32 -16.01
C ASP A 189 -8.85 2.27 -14.98
N PRO A 190 -10.15 2.22 -14.63
CA PRO A 190 -10.65 1.35 -13.56
C PRO A 190 -10.47 -0.15 -13.82
N ALA A 191 -10.48 -0.60 -15.07
CA ALA A 191 -10.35 -2.02 -15.40
C ALA A 191 -8.90 -2.48 -15.23
N SER A 192 -7.94 -1.70 -15.71
CA SER A 192 -6.51 -1.93 -15.49
C SER A 192 -6.17 -1.86 -14.02
N GLU A 193 -6.75 -0.91 -13.27
CA GLU A 193 -6.54 -0.80 -11.84
C GLU A 193 -7.07 -2.02 -11.09
N PHE A 194 -8.28 -2.50 -11.42
CA PHE A 194 -8.82 -3.74 -10.87
C PHE A 194 -7.88 -4.93 -11.15
N ALA A 195 -7.47 -5.12 -12.41
CA ALA A 195 -6.62 -6.23 -12.80
C ALA A 195 -5.27 -6.21 -12.05
N HIS A 196 -4.67 -5.02 -11.92
CA HIS A 196 -3.40 -4.83 -11.23
C HIS A 196 -3.51 -5.17 -9.73
N LEU A 197 -4.49 -4.58 -9.03
CA LEU A 197 -4.68 -4.81 -7.60
C LEU A 197 -5.11 -6.25 -7.29
N HIS A 198 -5.95 -6.85 -8.15
CA HIS A 198 -6.36 -8.25 -8.02
C HIS A 198 -5.17 -9.20 -8.24
N SER A 199 -4.29 -8.91 -9.21
CA SER A 199 -3.06 -9.68 -9.40
C SER A 199 -2.16 -9.62 -8.16
N ALA A 200 -1.97 -8.44 -7.56
CA ALA A 200 -1.19 -8.29 -6.35
C ALA A 200 -1.80 -9.06 -5.16
N HIS A 201 -3.13 -9.12 -5.05
CA HIS A 201 -3.80 -9.96 -4.06
C HIS A 201 -3.53 -11.45 -4.29
N ARG A 202 -3.61 -11.92 -5.54
CA ARG A 202 -3.30 -13.31 -5.88
C ARG A 202 -1.86 -13.68 -5.54
N ASP A 203 -0.92 -12.78 -5.76
CA ASP A 203 0.47 -12.99 -5.37
C ASP A 203 0.60 -13.20 -3.85
N HIS A 204 -0.16 -12.45 -3.03
CA HIS A 204 -0.20 -12.68 -1.58
C HIS A 204 -0.73 -14.07 -1.21
N VAL A 205 -1.76 -14.55 -1.91
CA VAL A 205 -2.29 -15.91 -1.73
C VAL A 205 -1.22 -16.94 -2.08
N ASP A 206 -0.50 -16.76 -3.20
CA ASP A 206 0.56 -17.67 -3.64
C ASP A 206 1.74 -17.70 -2.67
N VAL A 207 2.14 -16.56 -2.11
CA VAL A 207 3.15 -16.48 -1.05
C VAL A 207 2.72 -17.29 0.19
N MET A 208 1.47 -17.12 0.63
CA MET A 208 0.97 -17.83 1.80
C MET A 208 0.80 -19.34 1.56
N ASP A 209 0.43 -19.75 0.34
CA ASP A 209 0.40 -21.16 -0.04
C ASP A 209 1.81 -21.80 0.06
N ALA A 210 2.83 -21.11 -0.44
CA ALA A 210 4.22 -21.57 -0.34
C ALA A 210 4.68 -21.64 1.13
N ILE A 211 4.36 -20.68 1.96
CA ILE A 211 4.70 -20.65 3.39
C ILE A 211 4.03 -21.83 4.13
N ARG A 212 2.73 -22.07 3.89
CA ARG A 212 1.98 -23.20 4.50
C ARG A 212 2.55 -24.55 4.11
N ARG A 213 3.03 -24.70 2.87
CA ARG A 213 3.70 -25.91 2.37
C ARG A 213 5.13 -26.05 2.84
N ARG A 214 5.66 -25.07 3.56
CA ARG A 214 7.06 -25.01 3.98
C ARG A 214 8.06 -25.02 2.81
N ASP A 215 7.63 -24.50 1.66
CA ASP A 215 8.47 -24.36 0.47
C ASP A 215 9.22 -23.00 0.54
N GLU A 216 10.39 -23.03 1.16
CA GLU A 216 11.22 -21.86 1.43
C GLU A 216 11.60 -21.10 0.15
N GLU A 217 12.02 -21.83 -0.87
CA GLU A 217 12.50 -21.24 -2.13
C GLU A 217 11.35 -20.62 -2.92
N ARG A 218 10.19 -21.30 -2.95
CA ARG A 218 9.00 -20.78 -3.59
C ARG A 218 8.46 -19.54 -2.87
N ALA A 219 8.43 -19.55 -1.54
CA ALA A 219 7.98 -18.42 -0.73
C ALA A 219 8.84 -17.17 -0.97
N GLU A 220 10.19 -17.32 -0.96
CA GLU A 220 11.12 -16.24 -1.27
C GLU A 220 10.90 -15.71 -2.69
N ARG A 221 10.88 -16.59 -3.67
CA ARG A 221 10.74 -16.25 -5.09
C ARG A 221 9.41 -15.55 -5.37
N ALA A 222 8.30 -16.09 -4.85
CA ALA A 222 6.97 -15.50 -5.03
C ALA A 222 6.91 -14.07 -4.47
N MET A 223 7.46 -13.83 -3.28
CA MET A 223 7.50 -12.50 -2.67
C MET A 223 8.38 -11.52 -3.46
N ARG A 224 9.51 -11.97 -4.00
CA ARG A 224 10.37 -11.15 -4.86
C ARG A 224 9.69 -10.79 -6.18
N VAL A 225 8.95 -11.71 -6.78
CA VAL A 225 8.16 -11.47 -8.00
C VAL A 225 7.04 -10.47 -7.70
N HIS A 226 6.32 -10.66 -6.60
CA HIS A 226 5.28 -9.73 -6.14
C HIS A 226 5.82 -8.29 -5.95
N ALA A 227 6.96 -8.13 -5.30
CA ALA A 227 7.57 -6.81 -5.15
C ALA A 227 7.85 -6.13 -6.50
N ARG A 228 8.34 -6.89 -7.50
CA ARG A 228 8.62 -6.40 -8.86
C ARG A 228 7.35 -6.08 -9.67
N ALA A 229 6.20 -6.67 -9.35
CA ALA A 229 4.95 -6.34 -10.03
C ALA A 229 4.59 -4.85 -9.91
N ALA A 230 5.07 -4.16 -8.85
CA ALA A 230 4.97 -2.72 -8.72
C ALA A 230 5.69 -1.94 -9.85
N LEU A 231 6.69 -2.55 -10.51
CA LEU A 231 7.39 -1.99 -11.68
C LEU A 231 6.62 -2.17 -12.99
N GLY A 232 5.62 -3.03 -13.04
CA GLY A 232 4.87 -3.38 -14.26
C GLY A 232 4.07 -2.23 -14.87
N SER A 233 3.90 -1.13 -14.16
CA SER A 233 3.33 0.11 -14.70
C SER A 233 4.41 0.93 -15.41
N GLU A 234 4.84 0.48 -16.61
CA GLU A 234 5.80 1.23 -17.47
C GLU A 234 5.38 2.69 -17.69
N ARG A 235 4.09 2.98 -17.71
CA ARG A 235 3.56 4.34 -17.89
C ARG A 235 3.87 5.23 -16.70
N LEU A 236 3.89 4.70 -15.49
CA LEU A 236 4.27 5.44 -14.29
C LEU A 236 5.74 5.87 -14.36
N PHE A 237 6.63 4.93 -14.71
CA PHE A 237 8.06 5.18 -14.81
C PHE A 237 8.44 6.16 -15.91
N ARG A 238 7.82 6.06 -17.10
CA ARG A 238 8.09 6.96 -18.23
C ARG A 238 7.71 8.42 -17.96
N ARG A 239 6.83 8.69 -17.00
CA ARG A 239 6.40 10.06 -16.64
C ARG A 239 7.17 10.66 -15.48
N LEU A 240 7.70 9.81 -14.57
CA LEU A 240 8.46 10.25 -13.40
C LEU A 240 9.93 10.56 -13.73
N VAL A 241 10.42 10.02 -14.84
CA VAL A 241 11.80 10.19 -15.28
C VAL A 241 11.80 11.09 -16.49
N PRO A 242 12.42 12.29 -16.43
CA PRO A 242 12.71 13.07 -17.63
C PRO A 242 13.51 12.19 -18.58
N GLN A 243 13.01 12.00 -19.80
CA GLN A 243 13.83 11.43 -20.88
C GLN A 243 14.93 12.46 -21.16
N GLY A 244 16.14 12.22 -20.64
CA GLY A 244 17.34 12.99 -20.96
C GLY A 244 17.74 12.83 -22.42
#